data_895e938fb6f6b5f95304b2fbbda88c72
#
_entry.id   895e938fb6f6b5f95304b2fbbda88c72
#
_cell.length_a   1.000
_cell.length_b   1.000
_cell.length_c   1.000
_cell.angle_alpha   90.00
_cell.angle_beta   90.00
_cell.angle_gamma   90.00
#
_symmetry.space_group_name_H-M   'P 1'
#
loop_
_entity.id
_entity.type
_entity.pdbx_description
1 polymer ?
#
loop_
_entity_poly.entity_id
_entity_poly.type
_entity_poly.pdbx_seq_one_letter_code
_entity_poly.pdbx_strand_id
1 'polypeptide(L)'
;FYARAFELMAQYGYEQRDIDGPEPSEVGQRAYEFAGSYTEMQANLLLTIAAALHCTGFSQRVYNSTRMKDAVIFGCARHLERVDMLYALLLPVMLADAQKVRATSWGESAVVRRRSFMSGFAASIGARLAEAEKTVEESDGEYGLVLVDDFQKATEARDTFAAEMGFSLGSFSSKRSFDADAFDQGHEAGQRSDIGQTRVRARPALPF
;
A
#
# COMPACT_ATOMS: atom_id res chain seq x y z
N PHE A 1 15.11 3.25 14.07
CA PHE A 1 15.08 4.43 13.16
C PHE A 1 13.90 4.36 12.18
N TYR A 2 13.51 3.18 11.67
CA TYR A 2 12.46 3.01 10.67
C TYR A 2 11.04 3.20 11.22
N ALA A 3 10.76 2.81 12.46
CA ALA A 3 9.47 3.01 13.12
C ALA A 3 9.05 4.49 13.16
N ARG A 4 9.99 5.41 13.37
CA ARG A 4 9.69 6.82 13.59
C ARG A 4 9.16 7.57 12.34
N ALA A 5 9.47 7.13 11.13
CA ALA A 5 8.93 7.75 9.93
C ALA A 5 7.47 7.34 9.68
N PHE A 6 7.13 6.10 9.98
CA PHE A 6 5.75 5.63 9.97
C PHE A 6 4.94 6.25 11.10
N GLU A 7 5.52 6.35 12.31
CA GLU A 7 4.92 7.08 13.43
C GLU A 7 4.60 8.52 13.05
N LEU A 8 5.52 9.22 12.36
CA LEU A 8 5.29 10.59 11.88
C LEU A 8 4.19 10.65 10.81
N MET A 9 4.10 9.68 9.92
CA MET A 9 3.02 9.62 8.94
C MET A 9 1.67 9.29 9.58
N ALA A 10 1.65 8.39 10.55
CA ALA A 10 0.47 8.09 11.33
C ALA A 10 0.06 9.30 12.18
N GLN A 11 1.04 9.98 12.79
CA GLN A 11 0.87 11.21 13.55
C GLN A 11 0.39 12.37 12.67
N TYR A 12 0.83 12.45 11.41
CA TYR A 12 0.31 13.43 10.45
C TYR A 12 -1.19 13.22 10.17
N GLY A 13 -1.65 11.98 10.02
CA GLY A 13 -3.07 11.66 9.92
C GLY A 13 -3.86 12.05 11.17
N TYR A 14 -3.25 11.91 12.34
CA TYR A 14 -3.80 12.34 13.62
C TYR A 14 -3.90 13.87 13.72
N GLU A 15 -2.81 14.60 13.43
CA GLU A 15 -2.76 16.06 13.46
C GLU A 15 -3.71 16.68 12.41
N GLN A 16 -3.85 16.07 11.25
CA GLN A 16 -4.80 16.53 10.23
C GLN A 16 -6.25 16.44 10.72
N ARG A 17 -6.60 15.39 11.47
CA ARG A 17 -7.91 15.30 12.13
C ARG A 17 -8.18 16.46 13.08
N ASP A 18 -7.18 16.86 13.86
CA ASP A 18 -7.32 17.95 14.82
C ASP A 18 -7.48 19.30 14.14
N ILE A 19 -6.93 19.45 12.93
CA ILE A 19 -7.08 20.66 12.10
C ILE A 19 -8.44 20.70 11.41
N ASP A 20 -8.90 19.56 10.89
CA ASP A 20 -10.17 19.44 10.14
C ASP A 20 -11.40 19.44 11.07
N GLY A 21 -11.21 19.30 12.40
CA GLY A 21 -12.28 19.30 13.41
C GLY A 21 -13.04 17.98 13.49
N PRO A 22 -14.05 17.89 14.39
CA PRO A 22 -14.78 16.65 14.68
C PRO A 22 -15.83 16.29 13.60
N GLU A 23 -15.83 16.92 12.43
CA GLU A 23 -16.73 16.51 11.36
C GLU A 23 -16.40 15.10 10.86
N PRO A 24 -17.41 14.24 10.64
CA PRO A 24 -17.18 12.91 10.12
C PRO A 24 -16.43 13.02 8.79
N SER A 25 -15.26 12.41 8.71
CA SER A 25 -14.43 12.42 7.50
C SER A 25 -15.24 11.83 6.35
N GLU A 26 -15.47 12.64 5.33
CA GLU A 26 -16.19 12.20 4.14
C GLU A 26 -15.39 11.11 3.43
N VAL A 27 -16.04 9.99 3.14
CA VAL A 27 -15.42 8.90 2.40
C VAL A 27 -15.38 9.24 0.92
N GLY A 28 -14.19 9.26 0.38
CA GLY A 28 -13.93 9.44 -1.04
C GLY A 28 -13.51 8.15 -1.73
N GLN A 29 -13.24 8.27 -3.03
CA GLN A 29 -12.67 7.19 -3.84
C GLN A 29 -11.56 7.71 -4.73
N ARG A 30 -10.59 6.84 -5.04
CA ARG A 30 -9.50 7.09 -5.98
C ARG A 30 -9.40 5.95 -6.97
N ALA A 31 -9.35 6.27 -8.26
CA ALA A 31 -9.13 5.32 -9.33
C ALA A 31 -7.66 5.31 -9.75
N TYR A 32 -7.13 4.12 -10.01
CA TYR A 32 -5.76 3.89 -10.45
C TYR A 32 -5.77 3.02 -11.69
N GLU A 33 -5.00 3.39 -12.70
CA GLU A 33 -4.79 2.59 -13.90
C GLU A 33 -3.42 1.94 -13.86
N PHE A 34 -3.35 0.67 -14.26
CA PHE A 34 -2.10 -0.07 -14.29
C PHE A 34 -1.58 -0.21 -15.72
N ALA A 35 -0.30 0.07 -15.90
CA ALA A 35 0.35 0.00 -17.22
C ALA A 35 1.68 -0.76 -17.14
N GLY A 36 2.16 -1.19 -18.31
CA GLY A 36 3.44 -1.88 -18.43
C GLY A 36 3.41 -3.32 -17.93
N SER A 37 4.52 -3.75 -17.32
CA SER A 37 4.72 -5.11 -16.83
C SER A 37 4.30 -5.25 -15.37
N TYR A 38 3.97 -6.48 -14.96
CA TYR A 38 3.67 -6.82 -13.56
C TYR A 38 2.48 -6.04 -12.95
N THR A 39 1.44 -5.75 -13.74
CA THR A 39 0.27 -5.00 -13.26
C THR A 39 -0.42 -5.66 -12.06
N GLU A 40 -0.37 -6.99 -11.94
CA GLU A 40 -0.84 -7.73 -10.76
C GLU A 40 -0.05 -7.36 -9.50
N MET A 41 1.28 -7.17 -9.63
CA MET A 41 2.14 -6.76 -8.51
C MET A 41 1.97 -5.29 -8.14
N GLN A 42 1.70 -4.44 -9.13
CA GLN A 42 1.35 -3.04 -8.92
C GLN A 42 0.05 -2.94 -8.10
N ALA A 43 -0.98 -3.69 -8.50
CA ALA A 43 -2.24 -3.76 -7.77
C ALA A 43 -2.06 -4.33 -6.35
N ASN A 44 -1.23 -5.37 -6.19
CA ASN A 44 -0.93 -5.95 -4.88
C ASN A 44 -0.29 -4.93 -3.94
N LEU A 45 0.70 -4.18 -4.38
CA LEU A 45 1.33 -3.12 -3.59
C LEU A 45 0.30 -2.06 -3.18
N LEU A 46 -0.50 -1.56 -4.13
CA LEU A 46 -1.52 -0.54 -3.88
C LEU A 46 -2.54 -1.01 -2.83
N LEU A 47 -3.11 -2.20 -3.02
CA LEU A 47 -4.12 -2.74 -2.10
C LEU A 47 -3.54 -3.04 -0.71
N THR A 48 -2.27 -3.46 -0.65
CA THR A 48 -1.56 -3.69 0.62
C THR A 48 -1.36 -2.39 1.39
N ILE A 49 -0.92 -1.31 0.71
CA ILE A 49 -0.79 0.02 1.33
C ILE A 49 -2.16 0.52 1.78
N ALA A 50 -3.19 0.42 0.94
CA ALA A 50 -4.54 0.87 1.26
C ALA A 50 -5.09 0.16 2.50
N ALA A 51 -4.97 -1.17 2.57
CA ALA A 51 -5.43 -1.95 3.72
C ALA A 51 -4.72 -1.56 5.03
N ALA A 52 -3.42 -1.30 4.98
CA ALA A 52 -2.66 -0.87 6.14
C ALA A 52 -3.01 0.56 6.61
N LEU A 53 -3.61 1.37 5.76
CA LEU A 53 -4.01 2.76 6.03
C LEU A 53 -5.53 2.94 6.15
N HIS A 54 -6.24 1.93 6.63
CA HIS A 54 -7.69 1.99 6.88
C HIS A 54 -8.54 2.33 5.66
N CYS A 55 -8.01 2.00 4.47
CA CYS A 55 -8.72 2.05 3.20
C CYS A 55 -9.05 0.65 2.71
N THR A 56 -10.01 0.56 1.81
CA THR A 56 -10.34 -0.69 1.14
C THR A 56 -10.51 -0.45 -0.35
N GLY A 57 -10.54 -1.51 -1.14
CA GLY A 57 -10.74 -1.36 -2.56
C GLY A 57 -10.79 -2.70 -3.29
N PHE A 58 -10.85 -2.62 -4.59
CA PHE A 58 -10.77 -3.78 -5.46
C PHE A 58 -10.05 -3.43 -6.76
N SER A 59 -9.54 -4.44 -7.43
CA SER A 59 -8.92 -4.31 -8.74
C SER A 59 -9.68 -5.12 -9.78
N GLN A 60 -9.66 -4.64 -11.01
CA GLN A 60 -10.29 -5.29 -12.15
C GLN A 60 -9.24 -5.88 -13.07
N ARG A 61 -9.56 -7.06 -13.61
CA ARG A 61 -8.73 -7.73 -14.60
C ARG A 61 -9.12 -7.37 -16.01
N VAL A 62 -8.15 -7.43 -16.90
CA VAL A 62 -8.42 -7.51 -18.32
C VAL A 62 -9.07 -8.87 -18.61
N TYR A 63 -10.14 -8.88 -19.38
CA TYR A 63 -10.87 -10.09 -19.72
C TYR A 63 -9.94 -11.17 -20.32
N ASN A 64 -10.09 -12.40 -19.87
CA ASN A 64 -9.23 -13.54 -20.23
C ASN A 64 -7.72 -13.33 -20.06
N SER A 65 -7.31 -12.46 -19.16
CA SER A 65 -5.91 -12.13 -18.89
C SER A 65 -5.59 -12.22 -17.41
N THR A 66 -4.32 -12.37 -17.08
CA THR A 66 -3.81 -12.23 -15.72
C THR A 66 -3.42 -10.79 -15.40
N ARG A 67 -3.53 -9.88 -16.37
CA ARG A 67 -3.20 -8.47 -16.20
C ARG A 67 -4.32 -7.75 -15.45
N MET A 68 -3.95 -6.90 -14.51
CA MET A 68 -4.86 -5.95 -13.90
C MET A 68 -4.97 -4.72 -14.80
N LYS A 69 -6.20 -4.21 -14.94
CA LYS A 69 -6.52 -3.03 -15.71
C LYS A 69 -6.47 -1.79 -14.83
N ASP A 70 -7.23 -1.81 -13.77
CA ASP A 70 -7.43 -0.69 -12.86
C ASP A 70 -7.75 -1.18 -11.44
N ALA A 71 -7.77 -0.24 -10.51
CA ALA A 71 -8.29 -0.44 -9.15
C ALA A 71 -9.02 0.81 -8.68
N VAL A 72 -9.95 0.64 -7.76
CA VAL A 72 -10.62 1.72 -7.05
C VAL A 72 -10.39 1.52 -5.56
N ILE A 73 -9.91 2.56 -4.89
CA ILE A 73 -9.66 2.59 -3.45
C ILE A 73 -10.66 3.54 -2.80
N PHE A 74 -11.24 3.13 -1.69
CA PHE A 74 -12.21 3.86 -0.88
C PHE A 74 -11.62 4.13 0.50
N GLY A 75 -11.81 5.33 1.01
CA GLY A 75 -11.33 5.74 2.32
C GLY A 75 -11.57 7.21 2.59
N CYS A 76 -11.28 7.64 3.81
CA CYS A 76 -11.31 9.06 4.14
C CYS A 76 -10.21 9.83 3.39
N ALA A 77 -10.44 11.08 3.06
CA ALA A 77 -9.54 11.90 2.23
C ALA A 77 -8.08 11.85 2.72
N ARG A 78 -7.85 12.03 4.04
CA ARG A 78 -6.53 11.99 4.66
C ARG A 78 -5.79 10.65 4.46
N HIS A 79 -6.53 9.54 4.49
CA HIS A 79 -5.95 8.22 4.26
C HIS A 79 -5.65 7.97 2.77
N LEU A 80 -6.54 8.42 1.89
CA LEU A 80 -6.34 8.34 0.43
C LEU A 80 -5.11 9.13 -0.02
N GLU A 81 -4.88 10.33 0.54
CA GLU A 81 -3.67 11.13 0.26
C GLU A 81 -2.38 10.41 0.68
N ARG A 82 -2.40 9.74 1.82
CA ARG A 82 -1.28 8.92 2.29
C ARG A 82 -1.04 7.71 1.38
N VAL A 83 -2.12 7.06 0.93
CA VAL A 83 -2.03 5.95 -0.06
C VAL A 83 -1.38 6.44 -1.35
N ASP A 84 -1.87 7.56 -1.91
CA ASP A 84 -1.32 8.16 -3.14
C ASP A 84 0.18 8.42 -3.01
N MET A 85 0.58 9.09 -1.94
CA MET A 85 1.97 9.45 -1.70
C MET A 85 2.88 8.23 -1.57
N LEU A 86 2.48 7.24 -0.76
CA LEU A 86 3.28 6.05 -0.53
C LEU A 86 3.34 5.17 -1.78
N TYR A 87 2.24 5.01 -2.49
CA TYR A 87 2.22 4.24 -3.72
C TYR A 87 3.12 4.87 -4.80
N ALA A 88 3.03 6.19 -4.99
CA ALA A 88 3.87 6.91 -5.93
C ALA A 88 5.37 6.84 -5.58
N LEU A 89 5.71 6.77 -4.30
CA LEU A 89 7.09 6.65 -3.82
C LEU A 89 7.64 5.22 -3.96
N LEU A 90 6.84 4.22 -3.59
CA LEU A 90 7.30 2.84 -3.44
C LEU A 90 7.23 2.02 -4.73
N LEU A 91 6.28 2.32 -5.62
CA LEU A 91 6.14 1.58 -6.87
C LEU A 91 7.40 1.62 -7.74
N PRO A 92 8.01 2.78 -8.01
CA PRO A 92 9.24 2.83 -8.81
C PRO A 92 10.40 2.07 -8.15
N VAL A 93 10.52 2.14 -6.82
CA VAL A 93 11.56 1.41 -6.06
C VAL A 93 11.38 -0.09 -6.21
N MET A 94 10.16 -0.59 -5.96
CA MET A 94 9.83 -2.01 -6.10
C MET A 94 10.16 -2.53 -7.51
N LEU A 95 9.74 -1.81 -8.54
CA LEU A 95 9.97 -2.21 -9.93
C LEU A 95 11.46 -2.17 -10.32
N ALA A 96 12.18 -1.14 -9.89
CA ALA A 96 13.61 -1.00 -10.16
C ALA A 96 14.43 -2.12 -9.48
N ASP A 97 14.12 -2.44 -8.24
CA ASP A 97 14.82 -3.51 -7.52
C ASP A 97 14.45 -4.90 -8.07
N ALA A 98 13.20 -5.12 -8.44
CA ALA A 98 12.78 -6.35 -9.10
C ALA A 98 13.52 -6.60 -10.43
N GLN A 99 13.88 -5.54 -11.18
CA GLN A 99 14.66 -5.68 -12.42
C GLN A 99 16.07 -6.25 -12.19
N LYS A 100 16.63 -6.07 -11.02
CA LYS A 100 17.95 -6.60 -10.63
C LYS A 100 17.91 -8.10 -10.34
N VAL A 101 16.73 -8.65 -10.04
CA VAL A 101 16.56 -10.07 -9.73
C VAL A 101 16.77 -10.91 -10.99
N ARG A 102 17.69 -11.88 -10.92
CA ARG A 102 18.08 -12.78 -11.99
C ARG A 102 17.71 -14.23 -11.64
N ALA A 103 17.62 -15.07 -12.65
CA ALA A 103 17.65 -16.52 -12.43
C ALA A 103 19.04 -16.92 -11.89
N THR A 104 19.06 -17.80 -10.89
CA THR A 104 20.29 -18.26 -10.23
C THR A 104 20.75 -19.63 -10.73
N SER A 105 19.83 -20.39 -11.33
CA SER A 105 20.11 -21.72 -11.90
C SER A 105 19.44 -21.95 -13.24
N TRP A 106 19.89 -22.98 -13.94
CA TRP A 106 19.32 -23.40 -15.21
C TRP A 106 17.90 -23.95 -14.99
N GLY A 107 16.93 -23.40 -15.71
CA GLY A 107 15.52 -23.78 -15.56
C GLY A 107 14.68 -22.87 -14.64
N GLU A 108 15.30 -21.98 -13.90
CA GLU A 108 14.56 -20.98 -13.13
C GLU A 108 14.01 -19.86 -14.00
N SER A 109 12.79 -19.44 -13.71
CA SER A 109 12.14 -18.32 -14.39
C SER A 109 12.42 -17.00 -13.68
N ALA A 110 13.16 -16.09 -14.31
CA ALA A 110 13.37 -14.74 -13.81
C ALA A 110 12.05 -13.99 -13.57
N VAL A 111 11.01 -14.30 -14.36
CA VAL A 111 9.68 -13.70 -14.18
C VAL A 111 9.02 -14.17 -12.89
N VAL A 112 9.14 -15.47 -12.56
CA VAL A 112 8.63 -16.01 -11.28
C VAL A 112 9.37 -15.37 -10.13
N ARG A 113 10.70 -15.33 -10.16
CA ARG A 113 11.53 -14.73 -9.11
C ARG A 113 11.20 -13.25 -8.91
N ARG A 114 11.08 -12.46 -9.97
CA ARG A 114 10.70 -11.05 -9.88
C ARG A 114 9.32 -10.83 -9.27
N ARG A 115 8.34 -11.67 -9.62
CA ARG A 115 7.01 -11.61 -9.00
C ARG A 115 7.05 -11.94 -7.53
N SER A 116 7.76 -12.99 -7.14
CA SER A 116 7.93 -13.39 -5.74
C SER A 116 8.63 -12.30 -4.94
N PHE A 117 9.68 -11.68 -5.50
CA PHE A 117 10.35 -10.53 -4.93
C PHE A 117 9.37 -9.36 -4.66
N MET A 118 8.58 -8.98 -5.66
CA MET A 118 7.62 -7.87 -5.52
C MET A 118 6.53 -8.20 -4.49
N SER A 119 6.12 -9.47 -4.37
CA SER A 119 5.19 -9.91 -3.33
C SER A 119 5.79 -9.78 -1.94
N GLY A 120 7.06 -10.18 -1.76
CA GLY A 120 7.79 -10.02 -0.50
C GLY A 120 7.97 -8.54 -0.12
N PHE A 121 8.32 -7.70 -1.09
CA PHE A 121 8.42 -6.27 -0.90
C PHE A 121 7.11 -5.67 -0.40
N ALA A 122 6.00 -5.94 -1.08
CA ALA A 122 4.68 -5.44 -0.68
C ALA A 122 4.26 -5.93 0.72
N ALA A 123 4.51 -7.22 1.03
CA ALA A 123 4.23 -7.78 2.34
C ALA A 123 4.99 -7.07 3.47
N SER A 124 6.27 -6.78 3.24
CA SER A 124 7.11 -6.05 4.19
C SER A 124 6.61 -4.61 4.41
N ILE A 125 6.27 -3.90 3.33
CA ILE A 125 5.70 -2.55 3.42
C ILE A 125 4.40 -2.56 4.22
N GLY A 126 3.49 -3.49 3.92
CA GLY A 126 2.21 -3.62 4.64
C GLY A 126 2.39 -3.87 6.13
N ALA A 127 3.29 -4.78 6.50
CA ALA A 127 3.58 -5.08 7.90
C ALA A 127 4.14 -3.87 8.65
N ARG A 128 5.06 -3.13 8.03
CA ARG A 128 5.67 -1.92 8.62
C ARG A 128 4.65 -0.79 8.79
N LEU A 129 3.75 -0.59 7.82
CA LEU A 129 2.68 0.39 7.92
C LEU A 129 1.69 0.02 9.01
N ALA A 130 1.25 -1.23 9.07
CA ALA A 130 0.33 -1.71 10.09
C ALA A 130 0.91 -1.58 11.51
N GLU A 131 2.20 -1.86 11.70
CA GLU A 131 2.87 -1.68 13.00
C GLU A 131 2.93 -0.20 13.41
N ALA A 132 3.18 0.70 12.47
CA ALA A 132 3.19 2.13 12.75
C ALA A 132 1.79 2.66 13.12
N GLU A 133 0.75 2.26 12.40
CA GLU A 133 -0.64 2.63 12.71
C GLU A 133 -1.03 2.10 14.10
N LYS A 134 -0.70 0.84 14.40
CA LYS A 134 -0.96 0.24 15.72
C LYS A 134 -0.30 1.02 16.86
N THR A 135 0.92 1.48 16.68
CA THR A 135 1.62 2.31 17.70
C THR A 135 0.86 3.59 18.00
N VAL A 136 0.25 4.23 17.00
CA VAL A 136 -0.56 5.44 17.19
C VAL A 136 -1.92 5.11 17.83
N GLU A 137 -2.57 4.04 17.41
CA GLU A 137 -3.83 3.56 18.02
C GLU A 137 -3.66 3.26 19.51
N GLU A 138 -2.56 2.62 19.90
CA GLU A 138 -2.25 2.31 21.30
C GLU A 138 -1.94 3.56 22.12
N SER A 139 -1.45 4.62 21.50
CA SER A 139 -1.17 5.90 22.17
C SER A 139 -2.42 6.74 22.41
N ASP A 140 -3.47 6.55 21.60
CA ASP A 140 -4.76 7.24 21.71
C ASP A 140 -5.91 6.28 21.34
N GLY A 141 -6.56 5.73 22.36
CA GLY A 141 -7.66 4.78 22.19
C GLY A 141 -8.91 5.39 21.52
N GLU A 142 -9.14 6.70 21.64
CA GLU A 142 -10.23 7.40 20.97
C GLU A 142 -9.96 7.45 19.44
N TYR A 143 -8.72 7.71 19.08
CA TYR A 143 -8.30 7.67 17.66
C TYR A 143 -8.45 6.27 17.06
N GLY A 144 -8.12 5.22 17.79
CA GLY A 144 -8.33 3.83 17.36
C GLY A 144 -9.79 3.54 16.99
N LEU A 145 -10.76 4.05 17.77
CA LEU A 145 -12.18 3.92 17.43
C LEU A 145 -12.57 4.66 16.16
N VAL A 146 -12.01 5.84 15.93
CA VAL A 146 -12.22 6.60 14.68
C VAL A 146 -11.71 5.85 13.49
N LEU A 147 -10.54 5.20 13.58
CA LEU A 147 -9.96 4.42 12.48
C LEU A 147 -10.81 3.19 12.10
N VAL A 148 -11.40 2.54 13.11
CA VAL A 148 -12.36 1.43 12.87
C VAL A 148 -13.60 1.93 12.14
N ASP A 149 -14.16 3.06 12.55
CA ASP A 149 -15.32 3.69 11.91
C ASP A 149 -15.00 4.13 10.47
N ASP A 150 -13.85 4.74 10.24
CA ASP A 150 -13.38 5.14 8.92
C ASP A 150 -13.26 3.93 7.97
N PHE A 151 -12.70 2.82 8.46
CA PHE A 151 -12.59 1.59 7.68
C PHE A 151 -13.95 0.97 7.37
N GLN A 152 -14.88 0.98 8.33
CA GLN A 152 -16.23 0.50 8.12
C GLN A 152 -16.96 1.32 7.05
N LYS A 153 -16.91 2.64 7.12
CA LYS A 153 -17.49 3.55 6.12
C LYS A 153 -16.88 3.34 4.73
N ALA A 154 -15.57 3.15 4.65
CA ALA A 154 -14.88 2.84 3.41
C ALA A 154 -15.37 1.51 2.79
N THR A 155 -15.61 0.50 3.64
CA THR A 155 -16.11 -0.80 3.21
C THR A 155 -17.54 -0.70 2.68
N GLU A 156 -18.41 0.03 3.37
CA GLU A 156 -19.80 0.28 2.93
C GLU A 156 -19.84 1.04 1.60
N ALA A 157 -18.98 2.04 1.43
CA ALA A 157 -18.88 2.80 0.18
C ALA A 157 -18.40 1.90 -0.98
N ARG A 158 -17.40 1.04 -0.75
CA ARG A 158 -16.94 0.06 -1.74
C ARG A 158 -18.05 -0.89 -2.16
N ASP A 159 -18.78 -1.44 -1.20
CA ASP A 159 -19.80 -2.45 -1.45
C ASP A 159 -21.01 -1.83 -2.17
N THR A 160 -21.39 -0.61 -1.81
CA THR A 160 -22.42 0.16 -2.50
C THR A 160 -22.03 0.44 -3.95
N PHE A 161 -20.80 0.93 -4.17
CA PHE A 161 -20.29 1.19 -5.52
C PHE A 161 -20.26 -0.09 -6.37
N ALA A 162 -19.78 -1.20 -5.80
CA ALA A 162 -19.73 -2.47 -6.51
C ALA A 162 -21.14 -2.96 -6.90
N ALA A 163 -22.11 -2.81 -6.02
CA ALA A 163 -23.51 -3.18 -6.29
C ALA A 163 -24.13 -2.30 -7.39
N GLU A 164 -23.92 -0.98 -7.34
CA GLU A 164 -24.42 -0.04 -8.35
C GLU A 164 -23.82 -0.32 -9.74
N MET A 165 -22.54 -0.68 -9.79
CA MET A 165 -21.84 -1.02 -11.04
C MET A 165 -22.05 -2.46 -11.50
N GLY A 166 -22.76 -3.28 -10.72
CA GLY A 166 -22.99 -4.70 -11.02
C GLY A 166 -21.74 -5.58 -10.90
N PHE A 167 -20.77 -5.16 -10.09
CA PHE A 167 -19.55 -5.94 -9.84
C PHE A 167 -19.80 -6.98 -8.75
N SER A 168 -19.32 -8.20 -8.99
CA SER A 168 -19.22 -9.24 -7.95
C SER A 168 -17.83 -9.19 -7.35
N LEU A 169 -17.74 -8.78 -6.08
CA LEU A 169 -16.50 -8.78 -5.34
C LEU A 169 -16.14 -10.22 -4.92
N GLY A 170 -14.95 -10.66 -5.28
CA GLY A 170 -14.44 -11.98 -4.93
C GLY A 170 -12.97 -11.92 -4.51
N SER A 171 -12.53 -12.90 -3.73
CA SER A 171 -11.12 -13.07 -3.45
C SER A 171 -10.45 -13.87 -4.55
N PHE A 172 -9.26 -13.41 -4.96
CA PHE A 172 -8.45 -14.13 -5.92
C PHE A 172 -7.17 -14.63 -5.26
N SER A 173 -6.97 -15.94 -5.32
CA SER A 173 -5.72 -16.57 -4.95
C SER A 173 -4.96 -16.99 -6.21
N SER A 174 -3.74 -16.52 -6.36
CA SER A 174 -2.87 -16.91 -7.47
C SER A 174 -2.33 -18.32 -7.24
N LYS A 175 -2.61 -19.23 -8.19
CA LYS A 175 -2.02 -20.59 -8.20
C LYS A 175 -0.67 -20.64 -8.93
N ARG A 176 -0.04 -19.49 -9.17
CA ARG A 176 1.21 -19.42 -9.93
C ARG A 176 2.40 -19.90 -9.13
N SER A 177 3.42 -20.33 -9.84
CA SER A 177 4.72 -20.69 -9.25
C SER A 177 5.26 -19.55 -8.37
N PHE A 178 5.81 -19.92 -7.24
CA PHE A 178 6.35 -19.05 -6.21
C PHE A 178 7.79 -19.45 -5.90
N ASP A 179 8.64 -18.47 -5.68
CA ASP A 179 10.05 -18.64 -5.32
C ASP A 179 10.29 -18.01 -3.94
N ALA A 180 10.56 -18.84 -2.94
CA ALA A 180 10.67 -18.41 -1.55
C ALA A 180 11.90 -17.53 -1.32
N ASP A 181 13.05 -17.88 -1.93
CA ASP A 181 14.28 -17.10 -1.79
C ASP A 181 14.13 -15.69 -2.38
N ALA A 182 13.51 -15.58 -3.55
CA ALA A 182 13.22 -14.27 -4.14
C ALA A 182 12.18 -13.47 -3.34
N PHE A 183 11.23 -14.13 -2.70
CA PHE A 183 10.29 -13.48 -1.78
C PHE A 183 11.02 -12.90 -0.57
N ASP A 184 11.91 -13.66 0.05
CA ASP A 184 12.68 -13.21 1.21
C ASP A 184 13.59 -12.03 0.85
N GLN A 185 14.23 -12.07 -0.33
CA GLN A 185 15.01 -10.94 -0.85
C GLN A 185 14.14 -9.69 -1.03
N GLY A 186 12.91 -9.84 -1.52
CA GLY A 186 11.95 -8.75 -1.65
C GLY A 186 11.50 -8.20 -0.30
N HIS A 187 11.25 -9.08 0.64
CA HIS A 187 10.88 -8.71 2.01
C HIS A 187 12.00 -7.89 2.67
N GLU A 188 13.25 -8.33 2.56
CA GLU A 188 14.40 -7.56 3.04
C GLU A 188 14.55 -6.20 2.33
N ALA A 189 14.33 -6.14 1.02
CA ALA A 189 14.35 -4.88 0.28
C ALA A 189 13.27 -3.91 0.77
N GLY A 190 12.06 -4.42 1.05
CA GLY A 190 10.98 -3.65 1.68
C GLY A 190 11.35 -3.14 3.07
N GLN A 191 12.06 -3.95 3.88
CA GLN A 191 12.56 -3.52 5.19
C GLN A 191 13.57 -2.37 5.09
N ARG A 192 14.37 -2.34 4.04
CA ARG A 192 15.40 -1.31 3.82
C ARG A 192 14.89 -0.09 3.05
N SER A 193 13.73 -0.17 2.43
CA SER A 193 13.18 0.92 1.62
C SER A 193 12.93 2.18 2.46
N ASP A 194 13.36 3.31 1.92
CA ASP A 194 13.06 4.61 2.48
C ASP A 194 11.62 5.00 2.11
N ILE A 195 10.83 5.23 3.11
CA ILE A 195 9.43 5.63 2.97
C ILE A 195 9.19 7.05 3.45
N GLY A 196 10.13 7.94 3.15
CA GLY A 196 10.09 9.36 3.47
C GLY A 196 11.11 9.83 4.50
N GLN A 197 12.01 8.97 4.94
CA GLN A 197 13.00 9.26 5.99
C GLN A 197 14.08 10.28 5.59
N THR A 198 14.49 10.30 4.34
CA THR A 198 15.55 11.17 3.84
C THR A 198 15.11 12.61 3.67
N ARG A 199 13.82 12.88 3.56
CA ARG A 199 13.29 14.25 3.42
C ARG A 199 13.18 15.01 4.73
N VAL A 200 13.26 14.33 5.88
CA VAL A 200 13.20 14.93 7.22
C VAL A 200 14.60 15.24 7.79
N ARG A 201 15.68 14.94 7.09
CA ARG A 201 16.99 15.48 7.45
C ARG A 201 16.98 16.97 7.12
N ALA A 202 16.67 17.77 8.14
CA ALA A 202 16.87 19.20 8.11
C ALA A 202 18.27 19.49 7.53
N ARG A 203 18.33 20.25 6.44
CA ARG A 203 19.58 20.86 6.00
C ARG A 203 20.15 21.59 7.21
N PRO A 204 21.40 21.35 7.62
CA PRO A 204 22.00 22.19 8.63
C PRO A 204 21.89 23.62 8.15
N ALA A 205 21.40 24.52 9.03
CA ALA A 205 21.36 25.92 8.74
C ALA A 205 22.78 26.35 8.34
N LEU A 206 22.89 27.01 7.20
CA LEU A 206 24.17 27.61 6.79
C LEU A 206 24.56 28.62 7.88
N PRO A 207 25.79 28.59 8.38
CA PRO A 207 26.25 29.61 9.30
C PRO A 207 26.23 30.97 8.56
N PHE A 208 25.69 31.98 9.20
CA PHE A 208 25.74 33.37 8.77
C PHE A 208 27.16 33.88 8.82
#